data_e36cbe3407a66a06d133cf25b93760db
#
_entry.id   e36cbe3407a66a06d133cf25b93760db
#
_cell.length_a   1.000
_cell.length_b   1.000
_cell.length_c   1.000
_cell.angle_alpha   90.00
_cell.angle_beta   90.00
_cell.angle_gamma   90.00
#
_symmetry.space_group_name_H-M   'P 1'
#
loop_
_entity.id
_entity.type
_entity.pdbx_description
1 polymer ?
#
loop_
_entity_poly.entity_id
_entity_poly.type
_entity_poly.pdbx_seq_one_letter_code
_entity_poly.pdbx_strand_id
1 'polypeptide(L)'
;MKKIDKSKPVLVTGANGYVASWLVKQLLDNGITVHAAVRNPSNEKKVAHLKELAINSKGEIKFFKSDLLEKGSYQEAMQGCELVYHTASPFTSNYKDAQKELIEPAQNGTANVLESANQIDSVKRIVVTSSCAAMYTDAIDSVNAPGGVLTEDVWNTTASLDYQPYSYSKTLAEKKAWEMQEQQNRWDLVTINPCLVLGPPLNLKQTTSESLNILKMLGGGDMKMGAPKIGIGIVDVRDVAEAHYKAGFTPEAKGRYITAAHNSDFLEMGTVLLPKYGDKYPLPKKALPKWLLKIVGPMTNKLFTRKFVSNNVNIPWNADNSKIKNELGMSFRSLKETMEDSFQIMIDQGIFK
;
A
#
# COMPACT_ATOMS: atom_id res chain seq x y z
N MET A 1 11.12 18.74 16.64
CA MET A 1 9.92 18.37 15.84
C MET A 1 9.78 19.35 14.69
N LYS A 2 9.61 18.85 13.47
CA LYS A 2 9.60 19.69 12.27
C LYS A 2 8.16 20.03 11.90
N LYS A 3 7.80 21.31 11.94
CA LYS A 3 6.53 21.80 11.44
C LYS A 3 6.63 22.03 9.93
N ILE A 4 5.73 21.44 9.18
CA ILE A 4 5.62 21.58 7.71
C ILE A 4 4.68 22.74 7.39
N ASP A 5 5.12 23.63 6.51
CA ASP A 5 4.35 24.77 6.04
C ASP A 5 3.40 24.33 4.91
N LYS A 6 2.10 24.41 5.17
CA LYS A 6 1.06 24.02 4.19
C LYS A 6 0.96 24.95 2.97
N SER A 7 1.58 26.12 3.01
CA SER A 7 1.66 27.03 1.86
C SER A 7 2.73 26.62 0.83
N LYS A 8 3.65 25.73 1.23
CA LYS A 8 4.68 25.18 0.34
C LYS A 8 4.15 23.98 -0.44
N PRO A 9 4.66 23.76 -1.65
CA PRO A 9 4.30 22.57 -2.40
C PRO A 9 4.77 21.31 -1.70
N VAL A 10 4.09 20.20 -1.95
CA VAL A 10 4.50 18.87 -1.51
C VAL A 10 4.74 17.97 -2.71
N LEU A 11 5.77 17.14 -2.65
CA LEU A 11 6.03 16.15 -3.68
C LEU A 11 5.29 14.84 -3.37
N VAL A 12 4.61 14.28 -4.38
CA VAL A 12 4.08 12.90 -4.36
C VAL A 12 4.72 12.12 -5.49
N THR A 13 5.54 11.11 -5.16
CA THR A 13 6.14 10.24 -6.19
C THR A 13 5.15 9.17 -6.63
N GLY A 14 5.11 8.84 -7.93
CA GLY A 14 4.15 7.89 -8.47
C GLY A 14 2.70 8.34 -8.29
N ALA A 15 2.44 9.65 -8.41
CA ALA A 15 1.19 10.32 -8.06
C ALA A 15 -0.08 9.72 -8.68
N ASN A 16 0.04 9.04 -9.82
CA ASN A 16 -1.06 8.35 -10.50
C ASN A 16 -1.30 6.91 -10.03
N GLY A 17 -0.61 6.46 -8.99
CA GLY A 17 -0.80 5.14 -8.37
C GLY A 17 -2.08 5.05 -7.54
N TYR A 18 -2.45 3.85 -7.13
CA TYR A 18 -3.70 3.57 -6.41
C TYR A 18 -3.81 4.38 -5.11
N VAL A 19 -2.87 4.22 -4.19
CA VAL A 19 -2.82 4.97 -2.92
C VAL A 19 -2.51 6.45 -3.17
N ALA A 20 -1.53 6.71 -4.06
CA ALA A 20 -1.07 8.06 -4.36
C ALA A 20 -2.19 8.97 -4.88
N SER A 21 -3.07 8.48 -5.74
CA SER A 21 -4.17 9.28 -6.29
C SER A 21 -5.14 9.76 -5.21
N TRP A 22 -5.43 8.93 -4.20
CA TRP A 22 -6.24 9.33 -3.05
C TRP A 22 -5.51 10.33 -2.15
N LEU A 23 -4.20 10.17 -1.96
CA LEU A 23 -3.38 11.15 -1.23
C LEU A 23 -3.35 12.50 -1.98
N VAL A 24 -3.16 12.49 -3.30
CA VAL A 24 -3.22 13.69 -4.14
C VAL A 24 -4.57 14.37 -3.99
N LYS A 25 -5.68 13.61 -4.08
CA LYS A 25 -7.02 14.15 -3.85
C LYS A 25 -7.13 14.86 -2.51
N GLN A 26 -6.70 14.21 -1.44
CA GLN A 26 -6.77 14.77 -0.09
C GLN A 26 -5.92 16.03 0.08
N LEU A 27 -4.72 16.07 -0.51
CA LEU A 27 -3.87 17.25 -0.51
C LEU A 27 -4.51 18.42 -1.24
N LEU A 28 -5.05 18.17 -2.43
CA LEU A 28 -5.73 19.18 -3.25
C LEU A 28 -7.00 19.72 -2.56
N ASP A 29 -7.81 18.85 -1.96
CA ASP A 29 -9.02 19.24 -1.22
C ASP A 29 -8.69 20.15 -0.01
N ASN A 30 -7.50 20.00 0.57
CA ASN A 30 -6.96 20.86 1.63
C ASN A 30 -6.21 22.10 1.14
N GLY A 31 -6.26 22.42 -0.16
CA GLY A 31 -5.69 23.65 -0.72
C GLY A 31 -4.17 23.58 -0.90
N ILE A 32 -3.57 22.41 -0.90
CA ILE A 32 -2.11 22.22 -1.01
C ILE A 32 -1.71 22.08 -2.48
N THR A 33 -0.64 22.76 -2.87
CA THR A 33 -0.01 22.58 -4.18
C THR A 33 0.75 21.25 -4.20
N VAL A 34 0.40 20.38 -5.15
CA VAL A 34 1.02 19.06 -5.31
C VAL A 34 1.96 19.05 -6.51
N HIS A 35 3.22 18.73 -6.29
CA HIS A 35 4.17 18.34 -7.31
C HIS A 35 3.99 16.83 -7.57
N ALA A 36 3.31 16.51 -8.65
CA ALA A 36 2.95 15.15 -9.03
C ALA A 36 4.04 14.55 -9.92
N ALA A 37 4.94 13.76 -9.33
CA ALA A 37 5.99 13.08 -10.08
C ALA A 37 5.46 11.78 -10.69
N VAL A 38 5.48 11.69 -12.02
CA VAL A 38 5.01 10.54 -12.80
C VAL A 38 5.99 10.22 -13.94
N ARG A 39 6.05 8.96 -14.39
CA ARG A 39 6.96 8.55 -15.47
C ARG A 39 6.69 9.26 -16.81
N ASN A 40 5.42 9.50 -17.12
CA ASN A 40 5.04 10.17 -18.37
C ASN A 40 3.85 11.11 -18.12
N PRO A 41 4.11 12.43 -17.92
CA PRO A 41 3.06 13.44 -17.74
C PRO A 41 2.13 13.62 -18.94
N SER A 42 2.59 13.27 -20.14
CA SER A 42 1.80 13.40 -21.37
C SER A 42 0.86 12.22 -21.64
N ASN A 43 0.91 11.16 -20.80
CA ASN A 43 0.01 10.04 -20.93
C ASN A 43 -1.36 10.36 -20.28
N GLU A 44 -2.26 10.96 -21.06
CA GLU A 44 -3.58 11.39 -20.61
C GLU A 44 -4.37 10.25 -19.92
N LYS A 45 -4.31 9.02 -20.44
CA LYS A 45 -5.01 7.87 -19.82
C LYS A 45 -4.62 7.66 -18.36
N LYS A 46 -3.37 8.01 -18.01
CA LYS A 46 -2.81 7.81 -16.66
C LYS A 46 -2.93 9.04 -15.77
N VAL A 47 -3.09 10.25 -16.32
CA VAL A 47 -3.06 11.49 -15.52
C VAL A 47 -4.36 12.28 -15.54
N ALA A 48 -5.29 12.01 -16.49
CA ALA A 48 -6.53 12.77 -16.65
C ALA A 48 -7.34 12.88 -15.35
N HIS A 49 -7.46 11.78 -14.61
CA HIS A 49 -8.18 11.78 -13.32
C HIS A 49 -7.55 12.72 -12.29
N LEU A 50 -6.23 12.91 -12.28
CA LEU A 50 -5.55 13.84 -11.38
C LEU A 50 -5.79 15.30 -11.81
N LYS A 51 -5.84 15.56 -13.11
CA LYS A 51 -6.20 16.90 -13.65
C LYS A 51 -7.63 17.26 -13.28
N GLU A 52 -8.55 16.30 -13.42
CA GLU A 52 -9.95 16.47 -13.04
C GLU A 52 -10.12 16.75 -11.53
N LEU A 53 -9.38 16.02 -10.69
CA LEU A 53 -9.36 16.29 -9.24
C LEU A 53 -8.91 17.72 -8.94
N ALA A 54 -7.88 18.22 -9.62
CA ALA A 54 -7.38 19.58 -9.38
C ALA A 54 -8.39 20.66 -9.78
N ILE A 55 -9.12 20.46 -10.89
CA ILE A 55 -10.17 21.41 -11.33
C ILE A 55 -11.27 21.55 -10.26
N ASN A 56 -11.59 20.48 -9.54
CA ASN A 56 -12.67 20.42 -8.57
C ASN A 56 -12.20 20.60 -7.11
N SER A 57 -10.94 21.01 -6.90
CA SER A 57 -10.33 21.14 -5.57
C SER A 57 -9.82 22.57 -5.32
N LYS A 58 -9.37 22.84 -4.08
CA LYS A 58 -8.83 24.15 -3.68
C LYS A 58 -7.33 24.29 -3.98
N GLY A 59 -6.61 23.19 -4.12
CA GLY A 59 -5.18 23.13 -4.36
C GLY A 59 -4.84 23.09 -5.85
N GLU A 60 -3.55 23.15 -6.14
CA GLU A 60 -3.00 23.09 -7.49
C GLU A 60 -2.18 21.83 -7.71
N ILE A 61 -2.10 21.37 -8.96
CA ILE A 61 -1.23 20.25 -9.34
C ILE A 61 -0.25 20.66 -10.42
N LYS A 62 1.03 20.30 -10.24
CA LYS A 62 2.08 20.45 -11.25
C LYS A 62 2.69 19.10 -11.55
N PHE A 63 2.78 18.73 -12.81
CA PHE A 63 3.32 17.43 -13.22
C PHE A 63 4.80 17.52 -13.55
N PHE A 64 5.56 16.55 -13.04
CA PHE A 64 6.99 16.38 -13.29
C PHE A 64 7.27 15.00 -13.86
N LYS A 65 8.15 14.91 -14.86
CA LYS A 65 8.64 13.63 -15.35
C LYS A 65 9.71 13.12 -14.40
N SER A 66 9.50 11.95 -13.79
CA SER A 66 10.47 11.33 -12.90
C SER A 66 10.37 9.81 -12.95
N ASP A 67 11.49 9.12 -12.88
CA ASP A 67 11.56 7.67 -12.84
C ASP A 67 12.38 7.22 -11.63
N LEU A 68 11.90 6.18 -10.92
CA LEU A 68 12.58 5.63 -9.74
C LEU A 68 14.00 5.15 -10.02
N LEU A 69 14.25 4.68 -11.23
CA LEU A 69 15.54 4.10 -11.63
C LEU A 69 16.46 5.13 -12.32
N GLU A 70 15.99 6.36 -12.55
CA GLU A 70 16.77 7.44 -13.15
C GLU A 70 17.31 8.35 -12.03
N LYS A 71 18.63 8.27 -11.79
CA LYS A 71 19.29 9.01 -10.72
C LYS A 71 19.08 10.53 -10.86
N GLY A 72 18.62 11.16 -9.76
CA GLY A 72 18.40 12.61 -9.70
C GLY A 72 17.12 13.10 -10.39
N SER A 73 16.30 12.22 -10.98
CA SER A 73 15.07 12.60 -11.72
C SER A 73 14.00 13.28 -10.84
N TYR A 74 14.14 13.22 -9.52
CA TYR A 74 13.22 13.84 -8.57
C TYR A 74 13.65 15.24 -8.09
N GLN A 75 14.86 15.69 -8.41
CA GLN A 75 15.40 16.96 -7.88
C GLN A 75 14.56 18.17 -8.31
N GLU A 76 14.16 18.25 -9.59
CA GLU A 76 13.31 19.33 -10.08
C GLU A 76 11.95 19.34 -9.37
N ALA A 77 11.32 18.17 -9.24
CA ALA A 77 10.02 18.02 -8.58
C ALA A 77 10.06 18.36 -7.08
N MET A 78 11.22 18.23 -6.42
CA MET A 78 11.41 18.54 -5.00
C MET A 78 11.69 20.01 -4.72
N GLN A 79 11.99 20.85 -5.72
CA GLN A 79 12.33 22.26 -5.51
C GLN A 79 11.21 22.98 -4.74
N GLY A 80 11.57 23.61 -3.62
CA GLY A 80 10.65 24.33 -2.75
C GLY A 80 9.74 23.46 -1.88
N CYS A 81 9.79 22.12 -2.01
CA CYS A 81 9.01 21.22 -1.16
C CYS A 81 9.67 21.05 0.22
N GLU A 82 8.87 21.18 1.29
CA GLU A 82 9.30 20.82 2.65
C GLU A 82 8.94 19.35 2.98
N LEU A 83 7.96 18.78 2.27
CA LEU A 83 7.41 17.45 2.49
C LEU A 83 7.44 16.63 1.21
N VAL A 84 7.93 15.40 1.32
CA VAL A 84 7.98 14.41 0.25
C VAL A 84 7.19 13.19 0.66
N TYR A 85 6.18 12.82 -0.13
CA TYR A 85 5.50 11.52 -0.03
C TYR A 85 6.09 10.57 -1.06
N HIS A 86 6.86 9.61 -0.59
CA HIS A 86 7.41 8.57 -1.44
C HIS A 86 6.47 7.37 -1.49
N THR A 87 5.52 7.43 -2.44
CA THR A 87 4.53 6.38 -2.66
C THR A 87 4.86 5.48 -3.84
N ALA A 88 5.77 5.91 -4.72
CA ALA A 88 6.22 5.11 -5.84
C ALA A 88 6.97 3.86 -5.36
N SER A 89 6.60 2.71 -5.89
CA SER A 89 7.31 1.45 -5.67
C SER A 89 7.28 0.65 -6.97
N PRO A 90 8.39 0.06 -7.40
CA PRO A 90 8.35 -0.93 -8.45
C PRO A 90 7.58 -2.13 -7.90
N PHE A 91 6.54 -2.52 -8.62
CA PHE A 91 5.77 -3.71 -8.30
C PHE A 91 5.59 -4.55 -9.56
N THR A 92 5.98 -5.79 -9.50
CA THR A 92 5.67 -6.80 -10.50
C THR A 92 5.44 -8.14 -9.80
N SER A 93 4.34 -8.81 -10.15
CA SER A 93 4.07 -10.19 -9.74
C SER A 93 4.67 -11.21 -10.74
N ASN A 94 5.08 -10.75 -11.91
CA ASN A 94 5.65 -11.56 -12.96
C ASN A 94 7.13 -11.17 -13.17
N TYR A 95 8.03 -11.87 -12.53
CA TYR A 95 9.49 -11.70 -12.64
C TYR A 95 10.15 -13.04 -12.96
N LYS A 96 11.28 -12.98 -13.67
CA LYS A 96 12.15 -14.12 -13.94
C LYS A 96 13.33 -14.16 -12.96
N ASP A 97 13.81 -13.00 -12.57
CA ASP A 97 14.90 -12.81 -11.63
C ASP A 97 14.44 -11.84 -10.54
N ALA A 98 14.04 -12.37 -9.37
CA ALA A 98 13.51 -11.57 -8.27
C ALA A 98 14.54 -10.55 -7.74
N GLN A 99 15.83 -10.87 -7.77
CA GLN A 99 16.89 -9.96 -7.33
C GLN A 99 16.90 -8.70 -8.22
N LYS A 100 16.98 -8.87 -9.53
CA LYS A 100 17.15 -7.77 -10.49
C LYS A 100 15.85 -7.03 -10.80
N GLU A 101 14.71 -7.73 -10.78
CA GLU A 101 13.44 -7.17 -11.24
C GLU A 101 12.56 -6.66 -10.09
N LEU A 102 12.84 -7.05 -8.85
CA LEU A 102 12.03 -6.69 -7.69
C LEU A 102 12.85 -6.05 -6.55
N ILE A 103 13.93 -6.72 -6.10
CA ILE A 103 14.67 -6.27 -4.91
C ILE A 103 15.54 -5.05 -5.22
N GLU A 104 16.43 -5.14 -6.20
CA GLU A 104 17.29 -4.03 -6.59
C GLU A 104 16.50 -2.78 -7.00
N PRO A 105 15.44 -2.88 -7.83
CA PRO A 105 14.61 -1.72 -8.14
C PRO A 105 13.91 -1.09 -6.92
N ALA A 106 13.49 -1.90 -5.94
CA ALA A 106 12.86 -1.38 -4.73
C ALA A 106 13.85 -0.61 -3.84
N GLN A 107 15.05 -1.16 -3.62
CA GLN A 107 16.11 -0.51 -2.85
C GLN A 107 16.65 0.73 -3.57
N ASN A 108 17.02 0.60 -4.85
CA ASN A 108 17.62 1.68 -5.64
C ASN A 108 16.62 2.81 -5.89
N GLY A 109 15.34 2.49 -6.11
CA GLY A 109 14.29 3.49 -6.27
C GLY A 109 14.08 4.31 -5.00
N THR A 110 14.05 3.63 -3.84
CA THR A 110 13.98 4.31 -2.54
C THR A 110 15.21 5.18 -2.33
N ALA A 111 16.40 4.63 -2.54
CA ALA A 111 17.66 5.38 -2.39
C ALA A 111 17.69 6.62 -3.30
N ASN A 112 17.30 6.52 -4.56
CA ASN A 112 17.31 7.64 -5.51
C ASN A 112 16.41 8.81 -5.04
N VAL A 113 15.22 8.51 -4.52
CA VAL A 113 14.33 9.56 -3.98
C VAL A 113 14.95 10.24 -2.76
N LEU A 114 15.53 9.47 -1.83
CA LEU A 114 16.16 10.01 -0.62
C LEU A 114 17.49 10.73 -0.91
N GLU A 115 18.28 10.25 -1.87
CA GLU A 115 19.47 10.96 -2.37
C GLU A 115 19.10 12.31 -2.99
N SER A 116 17.99 12.35 -3.77
CA SER A 116 17.48 13.61 -4.31
C SER A 116 17.09 14.57 -3.19
N ALA A 117 16.46 14.09 -2.11
CA ALA A 117 16.12 14.91 -0.94
C ALA A 117 17.37 15.42 -0.21
N ASN A 118 18.48 14.69 -0.22
CA ASN A 118 19.76 15.14 0.31
C ASN A 118 20.38 16.31 -0.46
N GLN A 119 19.93 16.58 -1.68
CA GLN A 119 20.40 17.69 -2.51
C GLN A 119 19.49 18.93 -2.42
N ILE A 120 18.34 18.85 -1.75
CA ILE A 120 17.34 19.91 -1.69
C ILE A 120 17.15 20.39 -0.27
N ASP A 121 17.64 21.61 0.02
CA ASP A 121 17.68 22.16 1.38
C ASP A 121 16.31 22.42 2.00
N SER A 122 15.27 22.61 1.18
CA SER A 122 13.91 22.84 1.67
C SER A 122 13.26 21.61 2.29
N VAL A 123 13.70 20.38 1.97
CA VAL A 123 13.08 19.15 2.46
C VAL A 123 13.31 18.99 3.97
N LYS A 124 12.22 18.86 4.71
CA LYS A 124 12.21 18.70 6.18
C LYS A 124 11.69 17.33 6.61
N ARG A 125 10.78 16.73 5.85
CA ARG A 125 10.18 15.42 6.17
C ARG A 125 9.95 14.59 4.92
N ILE A 126 10.19 13.28 5.05
CA ILE A 126 9.84 12.28 4.04
C ILE A 126 8.88 11.27 4.68
N VAL A 127 7.74 11.02 4.02
CA VAL A 127 6.80 9.96 4.40
C VAL A 127 6.86 8.87 3.34
N VAL A 128 7.32 7.69 3.72
CA VAL A 128 7.48 6.55 2.81
C VAL A 128 6.32 5.58 2.94
N THR A 129 5.73 5.20 1.82
CA THR A 129 4.81 4.06 1.76
C THR A 129 5.60 2.76 1.77
N SER A 130 5.75 2.18 2.94
CA SER A 130 6.28 0.84 3.12
C SER A 130 5.14 -0.20 2.99
N SER A 131 5.18 -1.24 3.79
CA SER A 131 4.15 -2.29 3.86
C SER A 131 4.27 -3.07 5.17
N CYS A 132 3.18 -3.65 5.66
CA CYS A 132 3.25 -4.69 6.68
C CYS A 132 4.09 -5.90 6.21
N ALA A 133 4.26 -6.10 4.92
CA ALA A 133 5.20 -7.10 4.38
C ALA A 133 6.66 -6.90 4.83
N ALA A 134 7.04 -5.69 5.26
CA ALA A 134 8.33 -5.43 5.89
C ALA A 134 8.39 -5.88 7.37
N MET A 135 7.29 -6.41 7.92
CA MET A 135 7.18 -6.88 9.30
C MET A 135 6.96 -8.38 9.39
N TYR A 136 6.29 -9.01 8.41
CA TYR A 136 5.97 -10.43 8.39
C TYR A 136 5.96 -10.99 6.97
N THR A 137 6.02 -12.30 6.84
CA THR A 137 5.88 -13.04 5.59
C THR A 137 4.59 -13.82 5.54
N ASP A 138 4.37 -14.65 6.53
CA ASP A 138 3.21 -15.53 6.67
C ASP A 138 2.38 -15.15 7.91
N ALA A 139 1.08 -15.48 7.92
CA ALA A 139 0.21 -15.18 9.06
C ALA A 139 0.75 -15.74 10.41
N ILE A 140 1.44 -16.88 10.37
CA ILE A 140 2.05 -17.49 11.55
C ILE A 140 3.11 -16.57 12.19
N ASP A 141 3.76 -15.70 11.44
CA ASP A 141 4.76 -14.77 11.97
C ASP A 141 4.12 -13.77 12.93
N SER A 142 2.86 -13.36 12.68
CA SER A 142 2.12 -12.49 13.59
C SER A 142 1.82 -13.17 14.94
N VAL A 143 1.52 -14.47 14.89
CA VAL A 143 1.27 -15.28 16.10
C VAL A 143 2.56 -15.52 16.89
N ASN A 144 3.69 -15.65 16.18
CA ASN A 144 5.01 -15.85 16.77
C ASN A 144 5.70 -14.54 17.19
N ALA A 145 5.14 -13.39 16.85
CA ALA A 145 5.66 -12.10 17.27
C ALA A 145 5.55 -11.91 18.80
N PRO A 146 6.33 -11.03 19.40
CA PRO A 146 6.24 -10.75 20.85
C PRO A 146 4.79 -10.42 21.26
N GLY A 147 4.26 -11.13 22.23
CA GLY A 147 2.85 -10.97 22.66
C GLY A 147 1.80 -11.52 21.69
N GLY A 148 2.19 -12.22 20.62
CA GLY A 148 1.25 -12.77 19.63
C GLY A 148 0.64 -11.72 18.70
N VAL A 149 1.27 -10.54 18.55
CA VAL A 149 0.76 -9.42 17.78
C VAL A 149 1.92 -8.65 17.11
N LEU A 150 1.74 -8.25 15.87
CA LEU A 150 2.69 -7.38 15.17
C LEU A 150 2.58 -5.95 15.72
N THR A 151 3.72 -5.39 16.08
CA THR A 151 3.90 -3.98 16.45
C THR A 151 4.91 -3.33 15.53
N GLU A 152 5.06 -2.01 15.63
CA GLU A 152 6.00 -1.25 14.80
C GLU A 152 7.47 -1.63 15.02
N ASP A 153 7.81 -2.30 16.12
CA ASP A 153 9.17 -2.76 16.42
C ASP A 153 9.54 -4.05 15.67
N VAL A 154 8.55 -4.77 15.17
CA VAL A 154 8.78 -6.05 14.48
C VAL A 154 9.32 -5.84 13.07
N TRP A 155 10.38 -6.57 12.73
CA TRP A 155 10.93 -6.63 11.38
C TRP A 155 10.75 -8.03 10.79
N ASN A 156 10.46 -8.08 9.50
CA ASN A 156 10.41 -9.33 8.77
C ASN A 156 11.79 -10.00 8.71
N THR A 157 11.88 -11.23 9.23
CA THR A 157 13.09 -12.06 9.26
C THR A 157 12.90 -13.39 8.55
N THR A 158 11.70 -13.67 8.01
CA THR A 158 11.31 -14.97 7.44
C THR A 158 11.23 -14.94 5.91
N ALA A 159 11.12 -13.75 5.31
CA ALA A 159 11.19 -13.57 3.85
C ALA A 159 12.63 -13.71 3.35
N SER A 160 12.76 -14.21 2.12
CA SER A 160 14.03 -14.34 1.43
C SER A 160 13.85 -14.19 -0.09
N LEU A 161 14.96 -14.24 -0.83
CA LEU A 161 14.93 -14.25 -2.29
C LEU A 161 14.10 -15.43 -2.85
N ASP A 162 14.20 -16.59 -2.20
CA ASP A 162 13.53 -17.83 -2.63
C ASP A 162 12.14 -18.02 -2.02
N TYR A 163 11.78 -17.21 -1.01
CA TYR A 163 10.50 -17.32 -0.35
C TYR A 163 9.88 -15.95 -0.07
N GLN A 164 8.77 -15.64 -0.75
CA GLN A 164 8.07 -14.37 -0.66
C GLN A 164 8.98 -13.15 -0.96
N PRO A 165 9.63 -13.12 -2.14
CA PRO A 165 10.60 -12.08 -2.47
C PRO A 165 10.00 -10.67 -2.49
N TYR A 166 8.68 -10.52 -2.65
CA TYR A 166 8.02 -9.24 -2.46
C TYR A 166 8.17 -8.73 -1.03
N SER A 167 7.87 -9.56 -0.03
CA SER A 167 8.04 -9.18 1.38
C SER A 167 9.51 -8.88 1.69
N TYR A 168 10.42 -9.65 1.11
CA TYR A 168 11.86 -9.39 1.22
C TYR A 168 12.26 -8.05 0.61
N SER A 169 11.75 -7.71 -0.58
CA SER A 169 12.02 -6.43 -1.24
C SER A 169 11.52 -5.24 -0.40
N LYS A 170 10.34 -5.35 0.22
CA LYS A 170 9.78 -4.31 1.08
C LYS A 170 10.60 -4.14 2.36
N THR A 171 11.05 -5.23 2.95
CA THR A 171 11.92 -5.21 4.13
C THR A 171 13.23 -4.48 3.83
N LEU A 172 13.89 -4.83 2.72
CA LEU A 172 15.17 -4.23 2.36
C LEU A 172 15.04 -2.75 1.95
N ALA A 173 13.98 -2.40 1.21
CA ALA A 173 13.72 -1.01 0.81
C ALA A 173 13.46 -0.12 2.04
N GLU A 174 12.66 -0.59 3.02
CA GLU A 174 12.40 0.16 4.23
C GLU A 174 13.65 0.29 5.11
N LYS A 175 14.41 -0.79 5.30
CA LYS A 175 15.70 -0.74 6.01
C LYS A 175 16.66 0.25 5.36
N LYS A 176 16.72 0.27 4.02
CA LYS A 176 17.54 1.25 3.29
C LYS A 176 17.11 2.69 3.55
N ALA A 177 15.80 2.94 3.64
CA ALA A 177 15.31 4.28 3.97
C ALA A 177 15.74 4.73 5.37
N TRP A 178 15.65 3.86 6.36
CA TRP A 178 16.09 4.15 7.73
C TRP A 178 17.61 4.33 7.82
N GLU A 179 18.40 3.47 7.18
CA GLU A 179 19.86 3.60 7.08
C GLU A 179 20.27 4.99 6.55
N MET A 180 19.60 5.45 5.49
CA MET A 180 19.89 6.76 4.89
C MET A 180 19.44 7.91 5.79
N GLN A 181 18.37 7.74 6.55
CA GLN A 181 17.90 8.75 7.51
C GLN A 181 18.90 8.91 8.66
N GLU A 182 19.48 7.81 9.17
CA GLU A 182 20.46 7.84 10.27
C GLU A 182 21.78 8.55 9.89
N GLN A 183 22.10 8.65 8.59
CA GLN A 183 23.31 9.29 8.09
C GLN A 183 23.22 10.82 7.98
N GLN A 184 22.07 11.42 8.31
CA GLN A 184 21.84 12.84 8.18
C GLN A 184 20.83 13.34 9.25
N ASN A 185 20.71 14.69 9.41
CA ASN A 185 19.84 15.31 10.41
C ASN A 185 18.94 16.43 9.85
N ARG A 186 18.90 16.62 8.52
CA ARG A 186 18.14 17.68 7.87
C ARG A 186 16.64 17.37 7.76
N TRP A 187 16.30 16.16 7.36
CA TRP A 187 14.91 15.70 7.26
C TRP A 187 14.66 14.51 8.17
N ASP A 188 13.45 14.40 8.65
CA ASP A 188 12.99 13.23 9.39
C ASP A 188 12.24 12.26 8.46
N LEU A 189 12.18 10.99 8.86
CA LEU A 189 11.52 9.91 8.15
C LEU A 189 10.33 9.39 8.94
N VAL A 190 9.22 9.17 8.25
CA VAL A 190 8.08 8.44 8.78
C VAL A 190 7.72 7.35 7.76
N THR A 191 7.41 6.14 8.21
CA THR A 191 6.91 5.10 7.31
C THR A 191 5.46 4.76 7.62
N ILE A 192 4.64 4.68 6.58
CA ILE A 192 3.30 4.12 6.64
C ILE A 192 3.40 2.68 6.15
N ASN A 193 2.97 1.72 6.96
CA ASN A 193 3.05 0.29 6.70
C ASN A 193 1.65 -0.30 6.51
N PRO A 194 1.02 -0.13 5.33
CA PRO A 194 -0.31 -0.67 5.09
C PRO A 194 -0.27 -2.19 4.92
N CYS A 195 -1.35 -2.83 5.34
CA CYS A 195 -1.65 -4.22 5.05
C CYS A 195 -2.27 -4.36 3.64
N LEU A 196 -3.17 -5.31 3.42
CA LEU A 196 -3.90 -5.42 2.17
C LEU A 196 -4.79 -4.19 1.97
N VAL A 197 -4.43 -3.36 1.00
CA VAL A 197 -5.17 -2.13 0.71
C VAL A 197 -6.32 -2.43 -0.23
N LEU A 198 -7.54 -2.22 0.22
CA LEU A 198 -8.78 -2.32 -0.56
C LEU A 198 -9.46 -0.95 -0.62
N GLY A 199 -10.60 -0.84 -1.26
CA GLY A 199 -11.30 0.43 -1.44
C GLY A 199 -11.43 0.81 -2.93
N PRO A 200 -12.28 1.78 -3.26
CA PRO A 200 -12.57 2.17 -4.64
C PRO A 200 -11.36 2.88 -5.27
N PRO A 201 -10.81 2.40 -6.39
CA PRO A 201 -9.77 3.14 -7.12
C PRO A 201 -10.36 4.36 -7.84
N LEU A 202 -9.64 5.48 -7.85
CA LEU A 202 -10.02 6.68 -8.60
C LEU A 202 -9.86 6.51 -10.11
N ASN A 203 -9.04 5.55 -10.55
CA ASN A 203 -8.88 5.19 -11.96
C ASN A 203 -8.74 3.67 -12.10
N LEU A 204 -9.87 2.96 -12.06
CA LEU A 204 -9.89 1.49 -12.09
C LEU A 204 -9.20 0.93 -13.34
N LYS A 205 -9.41 1.54 -14.52
CA LYS A 205 -8.86 1.04 -15.79
C LYS A 205 -7.33 1.08 -15.86
N GLN A 206 -6.69 1.93 -15.08
CA GLN A 206 -5.23 2.09 -15.04
C GLN A 206 -4.59 1.59 -13.74
N THR A 207 -5.40 1.16 -12.79
CA THR A 207 -4.91 0.63 -11.51
C THR A 207 -4.46 -0.82 -11.67
N THR A 208 -3.19 -1.08 -11.33
CA THR A 208 -2.55 -2.41 -11.40
C THR A 208 -2.31 -2.98 -10.00
N SER A 209 -3.28 -2.89 -9.10
CA SER A 209 -3.15 -3.42 -7.74
C SER A 209 -3.57 -4.89 -7.69
N GLU A 210 -2.72 -5.75 -7.10
CA GLU A 210 -3.06 -7.16 -6.83
C GLU A 210 -4.27 -7.30 -5.89
N SER A 211 -4.48 -6.32 -5.02
CA SER A 211 -5.66 -6.29 -4.14
C SER A 211 -6.97 -6.35 -4.93
N LEU A 212 -7.02 -5.71 -6.10
CA LEU A 212 -8.19 -5.73 -6.97
C LEU A 212 -8.41 -7.10 -7.62
N ASN A 213 -7.34 -7.90 -7.79
CA ASN A 213 -7.47 -9.26 -8.31
C ASN A 213 -8.21 -10.17 -7.31
N ILE A 214 -8.05 -9.96 -6.01
CA ILE A 214 -8.81 -10.70 -4.99
C ILE A 214 -10.31 -10.42 -5.14
N LEU A 215 -10.69 -9.15 -5.34
CA LEU A 215 -12.09 -8.78 -5.57
C LEU A 215 -12.64 -9.39 -6.86
N LYS A 216 -11.82 -9.44 -7.94
CA LYS A 216 -12.21 -10.13 -9.20
C LYS A 216 -12.44 -11.61 -8.98
N MET A 217 -11.59 -12.29 -8.21
CA MET A 217 -11.75 -13.70 -7.88
C MET A 217 -13.04 -13.95 -7.06
N LEU A 218 -13.36 -13.06 -6.12
CA LEU A 218 -14.59 -13.15 -5.33
C LEU A 218 -15.82 -12.99 -6.22
N GLY A 219 -15.91 -11.92 -6.99
CA GLY A 219 -17.09 -11.61 -7.83
C GLY A 219 -17.18 -12.44 -9.09
N GLY A 220 -16.04 -12.89 -9.64
CA GLY A 220 -15.97 -13.75 -10.83
C GLY A 220 -16.27 -15.22 -10.56
N GLY A 221 -16.35 -15.62 -9.30
CA GLY A 221 -16.73 -16.98 -8.91
C GLY A 221 -15.59 -17.98 -8.79
N ASP A 222 -14.33 -17.55 -8.84
CA ASP A 222 -13.18 -18.45 -8.60
C ASP A 222 -13.22 -19.06 -7.20
N MET A 223 -13.87 -18.37 -6.25
CA MET A 223 -14.05 -18.80 -4.87
C MET A 223 -15.47 -19.30 -4.55
N LYS A 224 -16.35 -19.56 -5.55
CA LYS A 224 -17.75 -19.97 -5.33
C LYS A 224 -17.91 -21.28 -4.53
N MET A 225 -16.95 -22.19 -4.64
CA MET A 225 -16.95 -23.45 -3.89
C MET A 225 -16.51 -23.28 -2.44
N GLY A 226 -15.91 -22.15 -2.11
CA GLY A 226 -15.39 -21.75 -0.81
C GLY A 226 -14.13 -20.91 -0.94
N ALA A 227 -13.81 -20.14 0.11
CA ALA A 227 -12.58 -19.35 0.19
C ALA A 227 -11.61 -19.95 1.23
N PRO A 228 -10.29 -19.81 1.04
CA PRO A 228 -9.33 -20.15 2.08
C PRO A 228 -9.43 -19.14 3.24
N LYS A 229 -9.36 -19.60 4.47
CA LYS A 229 -9.21 -18.72 5.65
C LYS A 229 -7.73 -18.35 5.82
N ILE A 230 -7.23 -17.50 4.94
CA ILE A 230 -5.87 -16.94 5.02
C ILE A 230 -5.95 -15.66 5.84
N GLY A 231 -5.35 -15.68 7.04
CA GLY A 231 -5.31 -14.50 7.91
C GLY A 231 -4.52 -13.35 7.27
N ILE A 232 -5.12 -12.16 7.25
CA ILE A 232 -4.51 -10.96 6.66
C ILE A 232 -5.09 -9.69 7.28
N GLY A 233 -4.26 -8.65 7.39
CA GLY A 233 -4.73 -7.31 7.73
C GLY A 233 -5.32 -6.61 6.52
N ILE A 234 -6.39 -5.85 6.73
CA ILE A 234 -7.09 -5.09 5.67
C ILE A 234 -7.20 -3.63 6.08
N VAL A 235 -7.06 -2.74 5.10
CA VAL A 235 -7.25 -1.30 5.28
C VAL A 235 -7.85 -0.67 4.02
N ASP A 236 -8.68 0.36 4.20
CA ASP A 236 -9.22 1.14 3.09
C ASP A 236 -8.15 2.08 2.50
N VAL A 237 -8.12 2.20 1.18
CA VAL A 237 -7.19 3.10 0.46
C VAL A 237 -7.34 4.56 0.88
N ARG A 238 -8.57 4.97 1.23
CA ARG A 238 -8.88 6.33 1.73
C ARG A 238 -8.26 6.57 3.10
N ASP A 239 -8.26 5.55 3.97
CA ASP A 239 -7.65 5.61 5.29
C ASP A 239 -6.11 5.58 5.19
N VAL A 240 -5.57 4.83 4.22
CA VAL A 240 -4.11 4.87 3.93
C VAL A 240 -3.70 6.27 3.46
N ALA A 241 -4.47 6.91 2.59
CA ALA A 241 -4.22 8.28 2.14
C ALA A 241 -4.28 9.27 3.33
N GLU A 242 -5.28 9.14 4.19
CA GLU A 242 -5.41 9.96 5.41
C GLU A 242 -4.23 9.76 6.36
N ALA A 243 -3.77 8.52 6.54
CA ALA A 243 -2.59 8.21 7.35
C ALA A 243 -1.35 8.92 6.84
N HIS A 244 -1.12 8.90 5.51
CA HIS A 244 -0.02 9.65 4.89
C HIS A 244 -0.15 11.15 5.15
N TYR A 245 -1.33 11.73 4.88
CA TYR A 245 -1.57 13.16 5.10
C TYR A 245 -1.27 13.56 6.55
N LYS A 246 -1.83 12.83 7.52
CA LYS A 246 -1.61 13.09 8.94
C LYS A 246 -0.13 12.91 9.32
N ALA A 247 0.53 11.85 8.88
CA ALA A 247 1.95 11.63 9.15
C ALA A 247 2.84 12.76 8.59
N GLY A 248 2.46 13.34 7.45
CA GLY A 248 3.17 14.46 6.85
C GLY A 248 3.07 15.73 7.66
N PHE A 249 1.88 16.05 8.18
CA PHE A 249 1.60 17.35 8.80
C PHE A 249 1.53 17.33 10.33
N THR A 250 1.52 16.17 10.98
CA THR A 250 1.62 16.08 12.44
C THR A 250 3.09 16.24 12.87
N PRO A 251 3.45 17.31 13.61
CA PRO A 251 4.85 17.57 13.96
C PRO A 251 5.49 16.43 14.76
N GLU A 252 4.70 15.74 15.59
CA GLU A 252 5.11 14.66 16.49
C GLU A 252 5.22 13.30 15.80
N ALA A 253 4.74 13.17 14.54
CA ALA A 253 4.79 11.92 13.79
C ALA A 253 6.23 11.42 13.65
N LYS A 254 6.46 10.15 13.99
CA LYS A 254 7.79 9.54 14.00
C LYS A 254 7.78 8.03 13.85
N GLY A 255 8.81 7.50 13.23
CA GLY A 255 8.98 6.05 13.12
C GLY A 255 8.00 5.41 12.15
N ARG A 256 7.63 4.19 12.45
CA ARG A 256 6.77 3.35 11.64
C ARG A 256 5.32 3.45 12.13
N TYR A 257 4.33 3.30 11.23
CA TYR A 257 2.92 3.24 11.57
C TYR A 257 2.23 2.09 10.85
N ILE A 258 1.82 1.07 11.59
CA ILE A 258 0.98 -0.02 11.07
C ILE A 258 -0.38 0.55 10.68
N THR A 259 -0.72 0.38 9.40
CA THR A 259 -2.00 0.84 8.87
C THR A 259 -2.84 -0.39 8.51
N ALA A 260 -3.43 -0.99 9.54
CA ALA A 260 -4.31 -2.15 9.49
C ALA A 260 -5.60 -1.81 10.23
N ALA A 261 -6.73 -1.75 9.50
CA ALA A 261 -8.04 -1.46 10.09
C ALA A 261 -8.64 -2.72 10.74
N HIS A 262 -8.52 -3.86 10.05
CA HIS A 262 -9.17 -5.12 10.41
C HIS A 262 -8.19 -6.29 10.31
N ASN A 263 -8.16 -7.13 11.33
CA ASN A 263 -7.57 -8.47 11.29
C ASN A 263 -8.65 -9.42 10.73
N SER A 264 -8.48 -9.93 9.53
CA SER A 264 -9.52 -10.62 8.76
C SER A 264 -8.98 -11.83 8.01
N ASP A 265 -9.80 -12.41 7.14
CA ASP A 265 -9.39 -13.47 6.20
C ASP A 265 -10.19 -13.39 4.87
N PHE A 266 -9.78 -14.16 3.86
CA PHE A 266 -10.40 -14.14 2.54
C PHE A 266 -11.86 -14.62 2.55
N LEU A 267 -12.25 -15.50 3.47
CA LEU A 267 -13.64 -15.91 3.62
C LEU A 267 -14.49 -14.76 4.16
N GLU A 268 -14.01 -14.06 5.19
CA GLU A 268 -14.72 -12.92 5.78
C GLU A 268 -14.90 -11.79 4.75
N MET A 269 -13.87 -11.51 3.93
CA MET A 269 -13.98 -10.57 2.79
C MET A 269 -15.13 -10.92 1.84
N GLY A 270 -15.31 -12.20 1.54
CA GLY A 270 -16.41 -12.66 0.69
C GLY A 270 -17.76 -12.67 1.40
N THR A 271 -17.82 -13.11 2.65
CA THR A 271 -19.07 -13.25 3.40
C THR A 271 -19.68 -11.90 3.79
N VAL A 272 -18.89 -10.87 4.01
CA VAL A 272 -19.40 -9.51 4.31
C VAL A 272 -20.17 -8.91 3.13
N LEU A 273 -19.93 -9.37 1.91
CA LEU A 273 -20.63 -8.95 0.69
C LEU A 273 -21.96 -9.69 0.45
N LEU A 274 -22.18 -10.85 1.11
CA LEU A 274 -23.36 -11.71 0.87
C LEU A 274 -24.70 -10.99 1.06
N PRO A 275 -24.91 -10.17 2.12
CA PRO A 275 -26.20 -9.53 2.33
C PRO A 275 -26.67 -8.64 1.18
N LYS A 276 -25.71 -8.00 0.48
CA LYS A 276 -26.01 -7.04 -0.61
C LYS A 276 -25.89 -7.65 -2.01
N TYR A 277 -24.97 -8.59 -2.18
CA TYR A 277 -24.59 -9.07 -3.52
C TYR A 277 -24.72 -10.59 -3.71
N GLY A 278 -25.00 -11.35 -2.63
CA GLY A 278 -24.95 -12.81 -2.65
C GLY A 278 -25.98 -13.50 -3.56
N ASP A 279 -27.07 -12.82 -3.91
CA ASP A 279 -28.09 -13.33 -4.85
C ASP A 279 -27.67 -13.18 -6.33
N LYS A 280 -26.77 -12.22 -6.62
CA LYS A 280 -26.38 -11.89 -8.00
C LYS A 280 -24.98 -12.38 -8.36
N TYR A 281 -24.10 -12.55 -7.38
CA TYR A 281 -22.69 -12.88 -7.60
C TYR A 281 -22.31 -14.15 -6.84
N PRO A 282 -21.45 -15.01 -7.44
CA PRO A 282 -21.09 -16.32 -6.89
C PRO A 282 -20.07 -16.22 -5.75
N LEU A 283 -20.42 -15.48 -4.69
CA LEU A 283 -19.56 -15.23 -3.53
C LEU A 283 -19.38 -16.50 -2.67
N PRO A 284 -18.21 -16.67 -2.00
CA PRO A 284 -17.97 -17.80 -1.12
C PRO A 284 -18.87 -17.75 0.11
N LYS A 285 -19.45 -18.91 0.49
CA LYS A 285 -20.30 -19.06 1.69
C LYS A 285 -19.66 -19.92 2.77
N LYS A 286 -18.54 -20.59 2.48
CA LYS A 286 -17.87 -21.53 3.41
C LYS A 286 -16.35 -21.54 3.19
N ALA A 287 -15.63 -21.98 4.23
CA ALA A 287 -14.21 -22.20 4.14
C ALA A 287 -13.85 -23.44 3.33
N LEU A 288 -12.77 -23.37 2.58
CA LEU A 288 -12.11 -24.54 2.02
C LEU A 288 -11.29 -25.26 3.09
N PRO A 289 -11.38 -26.59 3.19
CA PRO A 289 -10.59 -27.37 4.14
C PRO A 289 -9.09 -27.20 3.89
N LYS A 290 -8.30 -26.98 4.95
CA LYS A 290 -6.83 -26.82 4.87
C LYS A 290 -6.14 -28.01 4.20
N TRP A 291 -6.58 -29.24 4.49
CA TRP A 291 -6.01 -30.44 3.90
C TRP A 291 -6.19 -30.49 2.37
N LEU A 292 -7.38 -30.06 1.88
CA LEU A 292 -7.66 -29.98 0.46
C LEU A 292 -6.75 -28.96 -0.23
N LEU A 293 -6.58 -27.79 0.38
CA LEU A 293 -5.68 -26.75 -0.14
C LEU A 293 -4.20 -27.19 -0.18
N LYS A 294 -3.76 -28.04 0.75
CA LYS A 294 -2.40 -28.62 0.72
C LYS A 294 -2.17 -29.58 -0.46
N ILE A 295 -3.23 -30.19 -0.97
CA ILE A 295 -3.13 -31.14 -2.10
C ILE A 295 -3.34 -30.39 -3.43
N VAL A 296 -4.43 -29.64 -3.54
CA VAL A 296 -4.86 -29.00 -4.80
C VAL A 296 -4.15 -27.66 -5.04
N GLY A 297 -3.86 -26.92 -3.97
CA GLY A 297 -3.25 -25.59 -4.07
C GLY A 297 -1.99 -25.53 -4.94
N PRO A 298 -0.97 -26.38 -4.70
CA PRO A 298 0.26 -26.38 -5.50
C PRO A 298 0.06 -26.70 -6.99
N MET A 299 -1.05 -27.35 -7.34
CA MET A 299 -1.40 -27.70 -8.73
C MET A 299 -2.10 -26.54 -9.46
N THR A 300 -2.78 -25.67 -8.72
CA THR A 300 -3.60 -24.59 -9.30
C THR A 300 -2.90 -23.23 -9.27
N ASN A 301 -2.05 -22.99 -8.27
CA ASN A 301 -1.36 -21.72 -8.12
C ASN A 301 0.03 -21.93 -7.48
N LYS A 302 1.09 -21.47 -8.15
CA LYS A 302 2.47 -21.57 -7.67
C LYS A 302 2.71 -20.94 -6.29
N LEU A 303 1.90 -19.95 -5.90
CA LEU A 303 1.98 -19.30 -4.58
C LEU A 303 1.43 -20.21 -3.46
N PHE A 304 0.48 -21.10 -3.77
CA PHE A 304 -0.13 -22.00 -2.78
C PHE A 304 0.72 -23.25 -2.51
N THR A 305 1.99 -23.05 -2.21
CA THR A 305 2.87 -24.15 -1.79
C THR A 305 2.36 -24.80 -0.50
N ARG A 306 2.77 -26.04 -0.21
CA ARG A 306 2.42 -26.71 1.07
C ARG A 306 2.87 -25.91 2.28
N LYS A 307 4.06 -25.25 2.20
CA LYS A 307 4.58 -24.36 3.23
C LYS A 307 3.66 -23.16 3.43
N PHE A 308 3.31 -22.45 2.34
CA PHE A 308 2.39 -21.33 2.40
C PHE A 308 1.04 -21.71 3.03
N VAL A 309 0.41 -22.80 2.58
CA VAL A 309 -0.86 -23.27 3.15
C VAL A 309 -0.73 -23.62 4.63
N SER A 310 0.39 -24.22 5.05
CA SER A 310 0.62 -24.55 6.45
C SER A 310 0.70 -23.33 7.35
N ASN A 311 1.35 -22.26 6.87
CA ASN A 311 1.68 -21.08 7.63
C ASN A 311 0.60 -19.98 7.59
N ASN A 312 -0.36 -20.07 6.66
CA ASN A 312 -1.35 -19.02 6.46
C ASN A 312 -2.80 -19.48 6.62
N VAL A 313 -3.14 -20.70 6.19
CA VAL A 313 -4.54 -21.16 6.21
C VAL A 313 -4.96 -21.58 7.61
N ASN A 314 -6.09 -21.06 8.09
CA ASN A 314 -6.60 -21.21 9.46
C ASN A 314 -5.61 -20.73 10.53
N ILE A 315 -4.78 -19.77 10.19
CA ILE A 315 -3.91 -19.04 11.11
C ILE A 315 -4.43 -17.60 11.17
N PRO A 316 -4.78 -17.09 12.36
CA PRO A 316 -5.18 -15.69 12.50
C PRO A 316 -4.00 -14.77 12.19
N TRP A 317 -4.31 -13.59 11.69
CA TRP A 317 -3.33 -12.52 11.54
C TRP A 317 -3.67 -11.41 12.52
N ASN A 318 -2.70 -10.96 13.30
CA ASN A 318 -2.90 -9.95 14.33
C ASN A 318 -1.86 -8.84 14.22
N ALA A 319 -2.33 -7.59 14.21
CA ALA A 319 -1.48 -6.42 14.35
C ALA A 319 -2.14 -5.39 15.27
N ASP A 320 -1.30 -4.67 16.02
CA ASP A 320 -1.72 -3.54 16.84
C ASP A 320 -1.65 -2.25 16.02
N ASN A 321 -2.76 -1.53 15.93
CA ASN A 321 -2.86 -0.24 15.29
C ASN A 321 -3.08 0.91 16.30
N SER A 322 -2.81 0.68 17.57
CA SER A 322 -3.03 1.68 18.63
C SER A 322 -2.14 2.90 18.45
N LYS A 323 -0.89 2.71 18.00
CA LYS A 323 0.04 3.81 17.78
C LYS A 323 -0.51 4.82 16.76
N ILE A 324 -0.96 4.37 15.59
CA ILE A 324 -1.48 5.28 14.57
C ILE A 324 -2.77 5.98 15.01
N LYS A 325 -3.61 5.29 15.79
CA LYS A 325 -4.83 5.88 16.38
C LYS A 325 -4.49 6.96 17.40
N ASN A 326 -3.55 6.70 18.28
CA ASN A 326 -3.21 7.59 19.39
C ASN A 326 -2.36 8.78 18.93
N GLU A 327 -1.35 8.56 18.08
CA GLU A 327 -0.41 9.60 17.69
C GLU A 327 -0.89 10.42 16.48
N LEU A 328 -1.60 9.80 15.53
CA LEU A 328 -2.13 10.48 14.34
C LEU A 328 -3.66 10.71 14.39
N GLY A 329 -4.33 10.31 15.47
CA GLY A 329 -5.78 10.47 15.60
C GLY A 329 -6.56 9.78 14.48
N MET A 330 -6.09 8.58 14.04
CA MET A 330 -6.75 7.83 12.97
C MET A 330 -8.01 7.12 13.47
N SER A 331 -9.05 7.16 12.64
CA SER A 331 -10.17 6.24 12.66
C SER A 331 -10.24 5.51 11.33
N PHE A 332 -10.77 4.30 11.32
CA PHE A 332 -10.80 3.46 10.13
C PHE A 332 -12.23 3.14 9.70
N ARG A 333 -12.44 3.05 8.39
CA ARG A 333 -13.69 2.57 7.80
C ARG A 333 -13.94 1.12 8.17
N SER A 334 -15.22 0.75 8.23
CA SER A 334 -15.60 -0.65 8.47
C SER A 334 -15.20 -1.55 7.30
N LEU A 335 -14.94 -2.83 7.59
CA LEU A 335 -14.68 -3.83 6.54
C LEU A 335 -15.83 -3.88 5.53
N LYS A 336 -17.07 -3.79 6.01
CA LYS A 336 -18.27 -3.78 5.17
C LYS A 336 -18.24 -2.61 4.17
N GLU A 337 -18.03 -1.39 4.63
CA GLU A 337 -17.96 -0.20 3.77
C GLU A 337 -16.84 -0.34 2.73
N THR A 338 -15.64 -0.70 3.16
CA THR A 338 -14.49 -0.91 2.27
C THR A 338 -14.77 -1.94 1.19
N MET A 339 -15.36 -3.07 1.57
CA MET A 339 -15.66 -4.16 0.64
C MET A 339 -16.81 -3.81 -0.31
N GLU A 340 -17.89 -3.22 0.21
CA GLU A 340 -19.04 -2.85 -0.60
C GLU A 340 -18.70 -1.76 -1.63
N ASP A 341 -17.96 -0.72 -1.24
CA ASP A 341 -17.54 0.35 -2.14
C ASP A 341 -16.57 -0.17 -3.22
N SER A 342 -15.62 -1.04 -2.83
CA SER A 342 -14.71 -1.67 -3.78
C SER A 342 -15.43 -2.56 -4.79
N PHE A 343 -16.41 -3.31 -4.31
CA PHE A 343 -17.17 -4.25 -5.15
C PHE A 343 -18.11 -3.50 -6.09
N GLN A 344 -18.77 -2.45 -5.59
CA GLN A 344 -19.70 -1.63 -6.37
C GLN A 344 -19.03 -0.97 -7.56
N ILE A 345 -17.85 -0.36 -7.37
CA ILE A 345 -17.14 0.27 -8.50
C ILE A 345 -16.73 -0.74 -9.57
N MET A 346 -16.47 -2.00 -9.18
CA MET A 346 -16.18 -3.07 -10.15
C MET A 346 -17.43 -3.46 -10.95
N ILE A 347 -18.60 -3.49 -10.30
CA ILE A 347 -19.90 -3.70 -10.97
C ILE A 347 -20.16 -2.58 -11.97
N ASP A 348 -20.03 -1.32 -11.53
CA ASP A 348 -20.31 -0.12 -12.33
C ASP A 348 -19.40 -0.04 -13.58
N GLN A 349 -18.19 -0.57 -13.48
CA GLN A 349 -17.24 -0.65 -14.61
C GLN A 349 -17.36 -1.97 -15.42
N GLY A 350 -18.33 -2.83 -15.11
CA GLY A 350 -18.60 -4.06 -15.86
C GLY A 350 -17.47 -5.10 -15.76
N ILE A 351 -16.76 -5.15 -14.63
CA ILE A 351 -15.66 -6.13 -14.41
C ILE A 351 -16.23 -7.54 -14.23
N PHE A 352 -17.38 -7.66 -13.60
CA PHE A 352 -18.08 -8.92 -13.43
C PHE A 352 -19.09 -9.09 -14.58
N LYS A 353 -18.93 -10.17 -15.33
CA LYS A 353 -19.84 -10.54 -16.41
C LYS A 353 -20.93 -11.48 -15.90
#